data_48aa6a95738df1469d4f943bf3dea659
#
_entry.id   48aa6a95738df1469d4f943bf3dea659
#
_cell.length_a   1.000
_cell.length_b   1.000
_cell.length_c   1.000
_cell.angle_alpha   90.00
_cell.angle_beta   90.00
_cell.angle_gamma   90.00
#
_symmetry.space_group_name_H-M   'P 1'
#
loop_
_entity.id
_entity.type
_entity.pdbx_description
1 polymer ?
#
loop_
_entity_poly.entity_id
_entity_poly.type
_entity_poly.pdbx_seq_one_letter_code
_entity_poly.pdbx_strand_id
1 'polypeptide(L)'
;MLETGRAVAFMMDDALLAGEMAKAKKPTDWAVTGTAQSYEIYGCMMRKGDEPFKKAVDDAIVATYKSGEINKIYEKWFMQPIPPKGLNLMFPMSDELKALIANPTDKAADEKKS
;
A
#
# COMPACT_ATOMS: atom_id res chain seq x y z
N MET A 1 -3.92 -16.97 -14.15
CA MET A 1 -4.35 -16.74 -15.56
C MET A 1 -3.17 -16.40 -16.45
N LEU A 2 -2.27 -15.48 -16.07
CA LEU A 2 -1.04 -15.17 -16.83
C LEU A 2 -0.15 -16.40 -17.01
N GLU A 3 0.20 -17.10 -15.93
CA GLU A 3 1.06 -18.30 -15.96
C GLU A 3 0.53 -19.44 -16.87
N THR A 4 -0.75 -19.44 -17.19
CA THR A 4 -1.40 -20.43 -18.07
C THR A 4 -1.61 -19.91 -19.49
N GLY A 5 -1.11 -18.72 -19.82
CA GLY A 5 -1.24 -18.13 -21.16
C GLY A 5 -2.66 -17.70 -21.54
N ARG A 6 -3.61 -17.68 -20.58
CA ARG A 6 -4.99 -17.26 -20.85
C ARG A 6 -5.19 -15.74 -20.83
N ALA A 7 -4.20 -15.02 -20.36
CA ALA A 7 -4.13 -13.56 -20.41
C ALA A 7 -2.67 -13.15 -20.59
N VAL A 8 -2.43 -12.01 -21.20
CA VAL A 8 -1.09 -11.44 -21.45
C VAL A 8 -0.71 -10.35 -20.47
N ALA A 9 -1.71 -9.76 -19.80
CA ALA A 9 -1.53 -8.72 -18.79
C ALA A 9 -2.63 -8.80 -17.74
N PHE A 10 -2.36 -8.19 -16.58
CA PHE A 10 -3.28 -8.06 -15.46
C PHE A 10 -3.09 -6.69 -14.80
N MET A 11 -4.17 -6.02 -14.47
CA MET A 11 -4.15 -4.69 -13.85
C MET A 11 -4.83 -4.74 -12.48
N MET A 12 -4.18 -4.18 -11.49
CA MET A 12 -4.61 -4.11 -10.10
C MET A 12 -3.76 -3.07 -9.37
N ASP A 13 -4.07 -2.80 -8.10
CA ASP A 13 -3.24 -1.97 -7.22
C ASP A 13 -1.80 -2.50 -7.17
N ASP A 14 -0.84 -1.62 -7.21
CA ASP A 14 0.59 -1.92 -7.33
C ASP A 14 1.12 -2.83 -6.20
N ALA A 15 0.75 -2.56 -4.95
CA ALA A 15 1.12 -3.39 -3.80
C ALA A 15 0.55 -4.82 -3.90
N LEU A 16 -0.68 -4.96 -4.41
CA LEU A 16 -1.31 -6.25 -4.64
C LEU A 16 -0.66 -6.99 -5.80
N LEU A 17 -0.29 -6.28 -6.88
CA LEU A 17 0.49 -6.86 -7.99
C LEU A 17 1.85 -7.38 -7.52
N ALA A 18 2.56 -6.61 -6.68
CA ALA A 18 3.82 -7.07 -6.09
C ALA A 18 3.63 -8.35 -5.26
N GLY A 19 2.53 -8.43 -4.50
CA GLY A 19 2.16 -9.62 -3.74
C GLY A 19 1.86 -10.84 -4.62
N GLU A 20 1.14 -10.66 -5.71
CA GLU A 20 0.86 -11.75 -6.66
C GLU A 20 2.12 -12.19 -7.42
N MET A 21 2.95 -11.24 -7.82
CA MET A 21 4.24 -11.53 -8.44
C MET A 21 5.16 -12.35 -7.51
N ALA A 22 5.24 -11.99 -6.23
CA ALA A 22 6.04 -12.73 -5.25
C ALA A 22 5.55 -14.18 -5.02
N LYS A 23 4.26 -14.45 -5.29
CA LYS A 23 3.66 -15.81 -5.21
C LYS A 23 3.83 -16.64 -6.49
N ALA A 24 4.22 -16.02 -7.59
CA ALA A 24 4.35 -16.71 -8.87
C ALA A 24 5.41 -17.83 -8.82
N LYS A 25 5.27 -18.83 -9.65
CA LYS A 25 6.24 -19.94 -9.74
C LYS A 25 7.64 -19.47 -10.12
N LYS A 26 7.71 -18.44 -10.96
CA LYS A 26 8.94 -17.76 -11.37
C LYS A 26 8.70 -16.26 -11.32
N PRO A 27 8.93 -15.61 -10.18
CA PRO A 27 8.69 -14.17 -10.02
C PRO A 27 9.48 -13.32 -11.02
N THR A 28 10.65 -13.78 -11.43
CA THR A 28 11.54 -13.09 -12.38
C THR A 28 11.01 -13.02 -13.82
N ASP A 29 9.99 -13.83 -14.16
CA ASP A 29 9.36 -13.82 -15.49
C ASP A 29 8.32 -12.69 -15.61
N TRP A 30 8.05 -11.97 -14.52
CA TRP A 30 7.01 -10.96 -14.43
C TRP A 30 7.58 -9.61 -14.02
N ALA A 31 6.92 -8.56 -14.47
CA ALA A 31 7.24 -7.19 -14.06
C ALA A 31 5.96 -6.37 -13.89
N VAL A 32 5.92 -5.54 -12.87
CA VAL A 32 4.94 -4.47 -12.77
C VAL A 32 5.44 -3.31 -13.62
N THR A 33 4.64 -2.88 -14.60
CA THR A 33 5.03 -1.86 -15.58
C THR A 33 3.84 -0.99 -15.96
N GLY A 34 4.12 0.09 -16.67
CA GLY A 34 3.12 1.03 -17.15
C GLY A 34 3.02 2.29 -16.28
N THR A 35 2.15 3.19 -16.68
CA THR A 35 1.84 4.42 -15.94
C THR A 35 0.66 4.17 -15.02
N ALA A 36 0.73 4.65 -13.78
CA ALA A 36 -0.38 4.59 -12.83
C ALA A 36 -1.64 5.25 -13.43
N GLN A 37 -2.76 4.55 -13.41
CA GLN A 37 -4.03 5.02 -13.98
C GLN A 37 -4.83 5.84 -12.98
N SER A 38 -4.64 5.57 -11.68
CA SER A 38 -5.27 6.29 -10.59
C SER A 38 -4.32 6.35 -9.39
N TYR A 39 -4.62 7.22 -8.44
CA TYR A 39 -3.99 7.26 -7.13
C TYR A 39 -5.09 7.10 -6.09
N GLU A 40 -5.04 6.02 -5.35
CA GLU A 40 -6.06 5.68 -4.36
C GLU A 40 -5.45 5.58 -2.96
N ILE A 41 -6.21 5.98 -1.96
CA ILE A 41 -5.80 5.96 -0.56
C ILE A 41 -6.67 4.95 0.18
N TYR A 42 -6.05 4.01 0.88
CA TYR A 42 -6.77 3.15 1.80
C TYR A 42 -7.24 3.94 3.03
N GLY A 43 -8.48 3.71 3.42
CA GLY A 43 -9.06 4.32 4.61
C GLY A 43 -9.66 3.29 5.54
N CYS A 44 -9.65 3.58 6.84
CA CYS A 44 -10.34 2.77 7.84
C CYS A 44 -11.81 3.14 7.88
N MET A 45 -12.69 2.16 7.64
CA MET A 45 -14.13 2.36 7.77
C MET A 45 -14.55 2.34 9.23
N MET A 46 -15.38 3.32 9.64
CA MET A 46 -15.89 3.43 10.98
C MET A 46 -17.34 3.95 10.99
N ARG A 47 -17.99 3.96 12.14
CA ARG A 47 -19.37 4.46 12.27
C ARG A 47 -19.42 5.95 11.92
N LYS A 48 -20.37 6.32 11.07
CA LYS A 48 -20.62 7.72 10.74
C LYS A 48 -21.06 8.52 11.97
N GLY A 49 -20.45 9.68 12.19
CA GLY A 49 -20.77 10.57 13.32
C GLY A 49 -20.12 10.16 14.66
N ASP A 50 -19.26 9.13 14.68
CA ASP A 50 -18.49 8.76 15.87
C ASP A 50 -17.17 9.55 15.91
N GLU A 51 -17.28 10.85 16.19
CA GLU A 51 -16.14 11.77 16.22
C GLU A 51 -15.08 11.39 17.26
N PRO A 52 -15.45 10.94 18.50
CA PRO A 52 -14.44 10.50 19.48
C PRO A 52 -13.61 9.33 18.99
N PHE A 53 -14.24 8.34 18.35
CA PHE A 53 -13.52 7.18 17.82
C PHE A 53 -12.66 7.57 16.60
N LYS A 54 -13.20 8.38 15.68
CA LYS A 54 -12.42 8.92 14.56
C LYS A 54 -11.17 9.64 15.05
N LYS A 55 -11.32 10.51 16.04
CA LYS A 55 -10.18 11.23 16.60
C LYS A 55 -9.13 10.31 17.20
N ALA A 56 -9.55 9.28 17.93
CA ALA A 56 -8.61 8.32 18.52
C ALA A 56 -7.81 7.56 17.45
N VAL A 57 -8.46 7.16 16.35
CA VAL A 57 -7.80 6.49 15.21
C VAL A 57 -6.83 7.45 14.50
N ASP A 58 -7.27 8.65 14.18
CA ASP A 58 -6.44 9.67 13.52
C ASP A 58 -5.21 10.01 14.36
N ASP A 59 -5.38 10.24 15.67
CA ASP A 59 -4.29 10.54 16.59
C ASP A 59 -3.26 9.40 16.64
N ALA A 60 -3.71 8.14 16.67
CA ALA A 60 -2.84 6.96 16.67
C ALA A 60 -2.03 6.84 15.36
N ILE A 61 -2.67 7.05 14.21
CA ILE A 61 -2.00 7.02 12.90
C ILE A 61 -0.96 8.13 12.81
N VAL A 62 -1.34 9.37 13.17
CA VAL A 62 -0.44 10.52 13.14
C VAL A 62 0.73 10.33 14.10
N ALA A 63 0.51 9.78 15.29
CA ALA A 63 1.58 9.47 16.23
C ALA A 63 2.57 8.44 15.64
N THR A 64 2.08 7.37 14.98
CA THR A 64 2.88 6.36 14.31
C THR A 64 3.73 6.98 13.17
N TYR A 65 3.16 7.91 12.43
CA TYR A 65 3.87 8.63 11.36
C TYR A 65 4.97 9.52 11.94
N LYS A 66 4.63 10.36 12.93
CA LYS A 66 5.57 11.33 13.54
C LYS A 66 6.71 10.67 14.31
N SER A 67 6.47 9.52 14.94
CA SER A 67 7.51 8.76 15.64
C SER A 67 8.47 8.05 14.69
N GLY A 68 8.14 7.94 13.40
CA GLY A 68 8.89 7.16 12.42
C GLY A 68 8.68 5.65 12.54
N GLU A 69 7.80 5.19 13.42
CA GLU A 69 7.49 3.76 13.59
C GLU A 69 6.90 3.16 12.32
N ILE A 70 6.18 3.96 11.54
CA ILE A 70 5.67 3.55 10.23
C ILE A 70 6.76 3.00 9.31
N ASN A 71 7.98 3.52 9.34
CA ASN A 71 9.07 3.04 8.51
C ASN A 71 9.47 1.60 8.89
N LYS A 72 9.50 1.28 10.19
CA LYS A 72 9.78 -0.08 10.68
C LYS A 72 8.67 -1.05 10.29
N ILE A 73 7.41 -0.61 10.42
CA ILE A 73 6.24 -1.40 10.01
C ILE A 73 6.29 -1.67 8.52
N TYR A 74 6.55 -0.63 7.72
CA TYR A 74 6.65 -0.75 6.28
C TYR A 74 7.78 -1.70 5.85
N GLU A 75 8.96 -1.52 6.41
CA GLU A 75 10.10 -2.39 6.14
C GLU A 75 9.79 -3.86 6.45
N LYS A 76 9.19 -4.12 7.62
CA LYS A 76 8.81 -5.47 8.04
C LYS A 76 7.88 -6.16 7.05
N TRP A 77 6.89 -5.45 6.49
CA TRP A 77 5.82 -6.07 5.71
C TRP A 77 6.03 -5.99 4.19
N PHE A 78 6.85 -5.06 3.72
CA PHE A 78 7.04 -4.83 2.29
C PHE A 78 8.48 -5.07 1.79
N MET A 79 9.46 -5.06 2.70
CA MET A 79 10.88 -5.14 2.34
C MET A 79 11.60 -6.35 2.92
N GLN A 80 10.92 -7.14 3.75
CA GLN A 80 11.47 -8.34 4.38
C GLN A 80 10.59 -9.56 4.12
N PRO A 81 11.13 -10.80 4.30
CA PRO A 81 10.33 -12.01 4.21
C PRO A 81 9.22 -12.02 5.26
N ILE A 82 7.97 -12.17 4.82
CA ILE A 82 6.78 -12.19 5.68
C ILE A 82 6.23 -13.61 5.89
N PRO A 83 5.77 -13.95 7.11
CA PRO A 83 5.15 -15.23 7.36
C PRO A 83 3.79 -15.36 6.61
N PRO A 84 3.30 -16.60 6.38
CA PRO A 84 3.92 -17.87 6.76
C PRO A 84 4.92 -18.38 5.72
N LYS A 85 4.94 -17.84 4.49
CA LYS A 85 5.68 -18.39 3.35
C LYS A 85 7.08 -17.79 3.17
N GLY A 86 7.44 -16.77 3.96
CA GLY A 86 8.72 -16.07 3.81
C GLY A 86 8.85 -15.27 2.51
N LEU A 87 7.72 -14.85 1.91
CA LEU A 87 7.74 -14.05 0.69
C LEU A 87 8.20 -12.64 1.01
N ASN A 88 9.11 -12.10 0.20
CA ASN A 88 9.50 -10.70 0.22
C ASN A 88 8.89 -10.00 -0.98
N LEU A 89 8.10 -8.96 -0.75
CA LEU A 89 7.45 -8.20 -1.82
C LEU A 89 8.43 -7.32 -2.57
N MET A 90 9.57 -6.95 -1.93
CA MET A 90 10.57 -6.04 -2.48
C MET A 90 9.94 -4.76 -3.03
N PHE A 91 9.00 -4.21 -2.28
CA PHE A 91 8.15 -3.08 -2.68
C PHE A 91 8.51 -1.83 -1.88
N PRO A 92 9.40 -0.98 -2.41
CA PRO A 92 9.84 0.22 -1.70
C PRO A 92 8.70 1.25 -1.56
N MET A 93 8.75 2.03 -0.48
CA MET A 93 7.78 3.07 -0.21
C MET A 93 7.79 4.14 -1.30
N SER A 94 6.63 4.44 -1.88
CA SER A 94 6.47 5.46 -2.91
C SER A 94 6.70 6.88 -2.36
N ASP A 95 6.99 7.83 -3.24
CA ASP A 95 7.18 9.22 -2.83
C ASP A 95 5.87 9.87 -2.38
N GLU A 96 4.75 9.46 -2.95
CA GLU A 96 3.40 9.87 -2.53
C GLU A 96 3.11 9.42 -1.09
N LEU A 97 3.46 8.18 -0.74
CA LEU A 97 3.28 7.68 0.62
C LEU A 97 4.22 8.40 1.60
N LYS A 98 5.47 8.66 1.22
CA LYS A 98 6.41 9.46 2.03
C LYS A 98 5.87 10.88 2.27
N ALA A 99 5.29 11.50 1.23
CA ALA A 99 4.69 12.82 1.34
C ALA A 99 3.46 12.82 2.28
N LEU A 100 2.63 11.76 2.22
CA LEU A 100 1.50 11.60 3.12
C LEU A 100 1.94 11.40 4.58
N ILE A 101 2.99 10.64 4.82
CA ILE A 101 3.58 10.43 6.15
C ILE A 101 4.11 11.76 6.70
N ALA A 102 4.78 12.56 5.87
CA ALA A 102 5.32 13.86 6.27
C ALA A 102 4.21 14.89 6.56
N ASN A 103 3.08 14.81 5.85
CA ASN A 103 1.94 15.72 6.01
C ASN A 103 0.61 14.94 6.01
N PRO A 104 0.26 14.29 7.12
CA PRO A 104 -0.92 13.45 7.22
C PRO A 104 -2.22 14.22 6.96
N THR A 105 -3.14 13.61 6.21
CA THR A 105 -4.47 14.15 5.92
C THR A 105 -5.48 13.01 5.80
N ASP A 106 -6.71 13.28 6.20
CA ASP A 106 -7.87 12.39 6.03
C ASP A 106 -8.70 12.72 4.78
N LYS A 107 -8.25 13.71 3.98
CA LYS A 107 -8.95 14.10 2.74
C LYS A 107 -8.80 13.02 1.67
N ALA A 108 -9.86 12.78 0.93
CA ALA A 108 -9.84 11.90 -0.23
C ALA A 108 -8.83 12.37 -1.29
N ALA A 109 -8.33 11.45 -2.11
CA ALA A 109 -7.35 11.76 -3.15
C ALA A 109 -7.85 12.82 -4.15
N ASP A 110 -9.14 12.80 -4.47
CA ASP A 110 -9.76 13.73 -5.43
C ASP A 110 -9.84 15.17 -4.91
N GLU A 111 -9.91 15.35 -3.59
CA GLU A 111 -9.94 16.69 -2.97
C GLU A 111 -8.57 17.39 -2.98
N LYS A 112 -7.49 16.70 -3.29
CA LYS A 112 -6.14 17.26 -3.40
C LYS A 112 -5.87 17.97 -4.74
N LYS A 113 -6.77 17.83 -5.72
CA LYS A 113 -6.63 18.43 -7.06
C LYS A 113 -7.37 19.77 -7.21
N SER A 114 -7.98 20.27 -6.16
CA SER A 114 -8.73 21.54 -6.15
C SER A 114 -7.91 22.69 -5.57
#